data_0c69ea1bf763a11a225bfc1e61795415
#
_entry.id   0c69ea1bf763a11a225bfc1e61795415
#
_cell.length_a   1.000
_cell.length_b   1.000
_cell.length_c   1.000
_cell.angle_alpha   90.00
_cell.angle_beta   90.00
_cell.angle_gamma   90.00
#
_symmetry.space_group_name_H-M   'P 1'
#
loop_
_entity.id
_entity.type
_entity.pdbx_description
1 polymer ?
#
loop_
_entity_poly.entity_id
_entity_poly.type
_entity_poly.pdbx_seq_one_letter_code
_entity_poly.pdbx_strand_id
1 'polypeptide(L)'
;MNKDLSHWIRFLEWFCQSDGTGVSLDISRMGFDRSWWDSMQSSMANALGDMEKLDGGAVANPDENRMVGHYWLRNPDIAPNDEIREKICENLNSLHHFSERVLDGRIKPPNAKRFSRLLLIGIGGSALGPQLLYQALEGIPEKEKSLSGLETFFIDNTDPQGMARIYKKLGDSLKETLVLVISKSGGTVETRNGMLETRNAFKSKNLNFAGQAVAVTCLLYTSDAADELLG
;
A
#
# COMPACT_ATOMS: atom_id res chain seq x y z
N MET A 1 -47.52 9.10 -9.18
CA MET A 1 -46.81 8.00 -8.48
C MET A 1 -46.11 8.59 -7.27
N ASN A 2 -46.27 7.99 -6.08
CA ASN A 2 -45.58 8.50 -4.87
C ASN A 2 -44.08 8.43 -5.09
N LYS A 3 -43.32 9.49 -4.75
CA LYS A 3 -41.89 9.61 -4.95
C LYS A 3 -41.10 8.48 -4.25
N ASP A 4 -41.57 8.05 -3.08
CA ASP A 4 -40.95 6.97 -2.33
C ASP A 4 -41.11 5.61 -3.05
N LEU A 5 -42.26 5.36 -3.64
CA LEU A 5 -42.51 4.14 -4.43
C LEU A 5 -41.64 4.10 -5.68
N SER A 6 -41.43 5.25 -6.34
CA SER A 6 -40.54 5.32 -7.52
C SER A 6 -39.09 5.05 -7.17
N HIS A 7 -38.60 5.54 -6.01
CA HIS A 7 -37.25 5.25 -5.53
C HIS A 7 -37.09 3.76 -5.17
N TRP A 8 -38.09 3.16 -4.55
CA TRP A 8 -38.07 1.73 -4.22
C TRP A 8 -38.03 0.82 -5.45
N ILE A 9 -38.84 1.12 -6.45
CA ILE A 9 -38.84 0.37 -7.73
C ILE A 9 -37.42 0.50 -8.37
N ARG A 10 -36.87 1.72 -8.40
CA ARG A 10 -35.55 1.95 -8.95
C ARG A 10 -34.46 1.21 -8.17
N PHE A 11 -34.53 1.15 -6.84
CA PHE A 11 -33.63 0.35 -6.02
C PHE A 11 -33.67 -1.13 -6.39
N LEU A 12 -34.86 -1.73 -6.50
CA LEU A 12 -35.02 -3.13 -6.89
C LEU A 12 -34.46 -3.43 -8.29
N GLU A 13 -34.53 -2.47 -9.20
CA GLU A 13 -34.02 -2.61 -10.58
C GLU A 13 -32.50 -2.51 -10.64
N TRP A 14 -31.86 -1.65 -9.79
CA TRP A 14 -30.46 -1.25 -9.90
C TRP A 14 -29.61 -1.68 -8.70
N PHE A 15 -30.12 -2.56 -7.89
CA PHE A 15 -29.36 -3.22 -6.84
C PHE A 15 -28.86 -4.57 -7.35
N CYS A 16 -27.58 -4.81 -7.21
CA CYS A 16 -26.95 -6.07 -7.57
C CYS A 16 -26.16 -6.61 -6.37
N GLN A 17 -26.28 -7.90 -6.11
CA GLN A 17 -25.50 -8.61 -5.10
C GLN A 17 -24.73 -9.76 -5.75
N SER A 18 -23.47 -9.88 -5.41
CA SER A 18 -22.60 -10.99 -5.82
C SER A 18 -22.43 -11.95 -4.65
N ASP A 19 -23.08 -13.10 -4.70
CA ASP A 19 -23.00 -14.10 -3.63
C ASP A 19 -21.58 -14.67 -3.47
N GLY A 20 -20.84 -14.77 -4.57
CA GLY A 20 -19.46 -15.30 -4.55
C GLY A 20 -18.42 -14.37 -3.89
N THR A 21 -18.68 -13.06 -3.87
CA THR A 21 -17.75 -12.07 -3.28
C THR A 21 -18.26 -11.44 -2.00
N GLY A 22 -19.56 -11.59 -1.68
CA GLY A 22 -20.22 -10.89 -0.57
C GLY A 22 -20.34 -9.37 -0.79
N VAL A 23 -20.12 -8.89 -2.03
CA VAL A 23 -20.22 -7.47 -2.38
C VAL A 23 -21.58 -7.17 -2.96
N SER A 24 -22.19 -6.06 -2.55
CA SER A 24 -23.40 -5.52 -3.17
C SER A 24 -23.13 -4.12 -3.73
N LEU A 25 -23.81 -3.80 -4.84
CA LEU A 25 -23.72 -2.54 -5.54
C LEU A 25 -25.12 -1.95 -5.70
N ASP A 26 -25.34 -0.74 -5.19
CA ASP A 26 -26.53 0.06 -5.39
C ASP A 26 -26.20 1.28 -6.24
N ILE A 27 -26.67 1.30 -7.49
CA ILE A 27 -26.56 2.43 -8.42
C ILE A 27 -27.89 3.14 -8.65
N SER A 28 -28.92 2.82 -7.87
CA SER A 28 -30.26 3.38 -8.02
C SER A 28 -30.34 4.90 -7.87
N ARG A 29 -29.37 5.50 -7.16
CA ARG A 29 -29.29 6.95 -6.93
C ARG A 29 -28.53 7.70 -8.02
N MET A 30 -27.91 7.01 -8.97
CA MET A 30 -27.24 7.65 -10.11
C MET A 30 -28.28 8.20 -11.10
N GLY A 31 -28.01 9.37 -11.69
CA GLY A 31 -28.95 10.12 -12.53
C GLY A 31 -28.97 9.68 -14.00
N PHE A 32 -28.97 8.37 -14.28
CA PHE A 32 -29.10 7.83 -15.63
C PHE A 32 -30.48 7.19 -15.84
N ASP A 33 -30.88 7.05 -17.12
CA ASP A 33 -32.04 6.33 -17.55
C ASP A 33 -31.71 4.99 -18.25
N ARG A 34 -32.72 4.23 -18.63
CA ARG A 34 -32.54 2.94 -19.28
C ARG A 34 -31.86 3.08 -20.64
N SER A 35 -32.18 4.13 -21.39
CA SER A 35 -31.61 4.34 -22.73
C SER A 35 -30.10 4.60 -22.66
N TRP A 36 -29.64 5.37 -21.68
CA TRP A 36 -28.24 5.55 -21.42
C TRP A 36 -27.56 4.22 -21.03
N TRP A 37 -28.17 3.46 -20.12
CA TRP A 37 -27.64 2.15 -19.71
C TRP A 37 -27.49 1.21 -20.90
N ASP A 38 -28.51 1.11 -21.76
CA ASP A 38 -28.47 0.25 -22.93
C ASP A 38 -27.39 0.69 -23.93
N SER A 39 -27.15 2.01 -24.05
CA SER A 39 -26.07 2.56 -24.90
C SER A 39 -24.69 2.23 -24.40
N MET A 40 -24.52 1.99 -23.09
CA MET A 40 -23.23 1.68 -22.47
C MET A 40 -22.83 0.20 -22.52
N GLN A 41 -23.75 -0.71 -22.90
CA GLN A 41 -23.51 -2.16 -22.83
C GLN A 41 -22.27 -2.61 -23.60
N SER A 42 -22.07 -2.09 -24.82
CA SER A 42 -20.88 -2.47 -25.61
C SER A 42 -19.58 -1.94 -25.00
N SER A 43 -19.60 -0.74 -24.44
CA SER A 43 -18.43 -0.16 -23.76
C SER A 43 -18.07 -0.93 -22.50
N MET A 44 -19.08 -1.36 -21.72
CA MET A 44 -18.87 -2.21 -20.54
C MET A 44 -18.33 -3.59 -20.91
N ALA A 45 -18.87 -4.23 -21.96
CA ALA A 45 -18.37 -5.51 -22.45
C ALA A 45 -16.92 -5.40 -22.92
N ASN A 46 -16.56 -4.34 -23.63
CA ASN A 46 -15.19 -4.09 -24.07
C ASN A 46 -14.25 -3.88 -22.85
N ALA A 47 -14.67 -3.10 -21.87
CA ALA A 47 -13.89 -2.86 -20.65
C ALA A 47 -13.63 -4.16 -19.87
N LEU A 48 -14.61 -5.06 -19.77
CA LEU A 48 -14.42 -6.38 -19.16
C LEU A 48 -13.43 -7.25 -19.96
N GLY A 49 -13.55 -7.27 -21.29
CA GLY A 49 -12.60 -7.98 -22.15
C GLY A 49 -11.18 -7.41 -22.07
N ASP A 50 -11.03 -6.09 -21.86
CA ASP A 50 -9.72 -5.48 -21.66
C ASP A 50 -9.16 -5.81 -20.27
N MET A 51 -10.00 -5.94 -19.25
CA MET A 51 -9.56 -6.44 -17.94
C MET A 51 -9.04 -7.89 -18.00
N GLU A 52 -9.71 -8.77 -18.76
CA GLU A 52 -9.25 -10.15 -18.97
C GLU A 52 -7.87 -10.19 -19.66
N LYS A 53 -7.63 -9.29 -20.63
CA LYS A 53 -6.32 -9.15 -21.28
C LYS A 53 -5.24 -8.68 -20.30
N LEU A 54 -5.57 -7.72 -19.42
CA LEU A 54 -4.66 -7.22 -18.38
C LEU A 54 -4.29 -8.33 -17.40
N ASP A 55 -5.25 -9.12 -16.94
CA ASP A 55 -5.03 -10.29 -16.10
C ASP A 55 -4.10 -11.31 -16.78
N GLY A 56 -4.25 -11.48 -18.09
CA GLY A 56 -3.38 -12.33 -18.91
C GLY A 56 -2.01 -11.74 -19.24
N GLY A 57 -1.68 -10.55 -18.73
CA GLY A 57 -0.35 -9.95 -18.91
C GLY A 57 -0.21 -8.99 -20.09
N ALA A 58 -1.30 -8.41 -20.59
CA ALA A 58 -1.19 -7.32 -21.57
C ALA A 58 -0.47 -6.11 -20.97
N VAL A 59 0.27 -5.38 -21.83
CA VAL A 59 0.93 -4.13 -21.43
C VAL A 59 -0.12 -3.07 -21.13
N ALA A 60 -0.21 -2.66 -19.86
CA ALA A 60 -1.14 -1.65 -19.39
C ALA A 60 -0.54 -0.23 -19.41
N ASN A 61 0.77 -0.13 -19.25
CA ASN A 61 1.50 1.13 -19.31
C ASN A 61 2.45 1.10 -20.52
N PRO A 62 2.02 1.63 -21.67
CA PRO A 62 2.83 1.61 -22.90
C PRO A 62 4.08 2.48 -22.79
N ASP A 63 4.06 3.56 -21.99
CA ASP A 63 5.19 4.49 -21.85
C ASP A 63 6.39 3.81 -21.17
N GLU A 64 6.11 2.96 -20.19
CA GLU A 64 7.12 2.17 -19.47
C GLU A 64 7.24 0.73 -20.02
N ASN A 65 6.44 0.36 -21.02
CA ASN A 65 6.29 -1.02 -21.54
C ASN A 65 6.07 -2.05 -20.42
N ARG A 66 5.11 -1.78 -19.53
CA ARG A 66 4.88 -2.59 -18.33
C ARG A 66 3.49 -3.21 -18.27
N MET A 67 3.47 -4.44 -17.81
CA MET A 67 2.27 -5.13 -17.33
C MET A 67 1.86 -4.60 -15.95
N VAL A 68 0.61 -4.84 -15.56
CA VAL A 68 0.07 -4.56 -14.22
C VAL A 68 -0.24 -5.89 -13.54
N GLY A 69 0.48 -6.20 -12.48
CA GLY A 69 0.47 -7.53 -11.87
C GLY A 69 -0.04 -7.60 -10.44
N HIS A 70 -0.75 -6.58 -9.93
CA HIS A 70 -1.24 -6.58 -8.55
C HIS A 70 -2.27 -7.69 -8.27
N TYR A 71 -2.99 -8.18 -9.28
CA TYR A 71 -3.88 -9.35 -9.15
C TYR A 71 -3.08 -10.63 -8.86
N TRP A 72 -1.95 -10.81 -9.52
CA TRP A 72 -1.07 -11.98 -9.34
C TRP A 72 -0.44 -12.03 -7.96
N LEU A 73 -0.24 -10.88 -7.32
CA LEU A 73 0.22 -10.81 -5.93
C LEU A 73 -0.81 -11.38 -4.93
N ARG A 74 -2.10 -11.42 -5.31
CA ARG A 74 -3.18 -12.01 -4.51
C ARG A 74 -3.42 -13.47 -4.84
N ASN A 75 -3.21 -13.83 -6.09
CA ASN A 75 -3.31 -15.21 -6.59
C ASN A 75 -2.19 -15.47 -7.62
N PRO A 76 -1.03 -15.97 -7.21
CA PRO A 76 0.09 -16.25 -8.13
C PRO A 76 -0.25 -17.22 -9.25
N ASP A 77 -1.25 -18.09 -9.07
CA ASP A 77 -1.62 -19.11 -10.07
C ASP A 77 -2.21 -18.51 -11.35
N ILE A 78 -2.69 -17.27 -11.32
CA ILE A 78 -3.17 -16.56 -12.51
C ILE A 78 -2.08 -15.70 -13.18
N ALA A 79 -0.84 -15.79 -12.74
CA ALA A 79 0.27 -15.08 -13.37
C ALA A 79 0.48 -15.54 -14.83
N PRO A 80 0.88 -14.64 -15.74
CA PRO A 80 0.94 -14.94 -17.18
C PRO A 80 1.99 -15.98 -17.57
N ASN A 81 2.95 -16.27 -16.71
CA ASN A 81 3.95 -17.31 -16.90
C ASN A 81 4.56 -17.78 -15.57
N ASP A 82 5.26 -18.92 -15.62
CA ASP A 82 5.87 -19.55 -14.46
C ASP A 82 6.97 -18.70 -13.83
N GLU A 83 7.75 -17.96 -14.60
CA GLU A 83 8.84 -17.11 -14.09
C GLU A 83 8.29 -16.02 -13.16
N ILE A 84 7.20 -15.34 -13.57
CA ILE A 84 6.55 -14.32 -12.75
C ILE A 84 5.92 -14.95 -11.51
N ARG A 85 5.24 -16.09 -11.66
CA ARG A 85 4.63 -16.82 -10.56
C ARG A 85 5.68 -17.20 -9.49
N GLU A 86 6.78 -17.80 -9.89
CA GLU A 86 7.85 -18.20 -8.98
C GLU A 86 8.46 -16.99 -8.26
N LYS A 87 8.78 -15.92 -8.97
CA LYS A 87 9.28 -14.67 -8.35
C LYS A 87 8.32 -14.09 -7.33
N ILE A 88 7.00 -14.10 -7.60
CA ILE A 88 5.99 -13.64 -6.64
C ILE A 88 6.01 -14.52 -5.39
N CYS A 89 5.99 -15.85 -5.55
CA CYS A 89 6.02 -16.78 -4.43
C CYS A 89 7.29 -16.63 -3.58
N GLU A 90 8.45 -16.51 -4.21
CA GLU A 90 9.73 -16.28 -3.52
C GLU A 90 9.73 -14.96 -2.74
N ASN A 91 9.24 -13.88 -3.35
CA ASN A 91 9.14 -12.59 -2.69
C ASN A 91 8.18 -12.61 -1.50
N LEU A 92 7.01 -13.24 -1.64
CA LEU A 92 6.06 -13.39 -0.54
C LEU A 92 6.67 -14.18 0.62
N ASN A 93 7.33 -15.29 0.34
CA ASN A 93 8.03 -16.09 1.35
C ASN A 93 9.14 -15.28 2.05
N SER A 94 9.91 -14.51 1.30
CA SER A 94 10.97 -13.65 1.83
C SER A 94 10.42 -12.55 2.73
N LEU A 95 9.30 -11.93 2.35
CA LEU A 95 8.59 -10.92 3.15
C LEU A 95 8.03 -11.51 4.45
N HIS A 96 7.40 -12.69 4.38
CA HIS A 96 6.93 -13.38 5.58
C HIS A 96 8.08 -13.70 6.53
N HIS A 97 9.15 -14.26 6.02
CA HIS A 97 10.33 -14.59 6.82
C HIS A 97 11.00 -13.35 7.45
N PHE A 98 11.09 -12.25 6.69
CA PHE A 98 11.59 -10.99 7.20
C PHE A 98 10.70 -10.44 8.32
N SER A 99 9.38 -10.40 8.11
CA SER A 99 8.44 -9.87 9.11
C SER A 99 8.45 -10.69 10.41
N GLU A 100 8.45 -12.03 10.32
CA GLU A 100 8.60 -12.91 11.49
C GLU A 100 9.87 -12.60 12.27
N ARG A 101 11.01 -12.47 11.59
CA ARG A 101 12.30 -12.19 12.24
C ARG A 101 12.36 -10.81 12.90
N VAL A 102 11.63 -9.83 12.38
CA VAL A 102 11.47 -8.52 13.01
C VAL A 102 10.59 -8.64 14.27
N LEU A 103 9.45 -9.30 14.15
CA LEU A 103 8.48 -9.42 15.25
C LEU A 103 8.99 -10.27 16.42
N ASP A 104 9.74 -11.31 16.15
CA ASP A 104 10.33 -12.18 17.20
C ASP A 104 11.69 -11.65 17.73
N GLY A 105 12.19 -10.54 17.17
CA GLY A 105 13.41 -9.87 17.61
C GLY A 105 14.71 -10.51 17.13
N ARG A 106 14.69 -11.46 16.19
CA ARG A 106 15.88 -11.97 15.50
C ARG A 106 16.52 -10.89 14.64
N ILE A 107 15.73 -10.02 14.03
CA ILE A 107 16.18 -8.74 13.44
C ILE A 107 15.81 -7.64 14.44
N LYS A 108 16.81 -6.92 14.90
CA LYS A 108 16.68 -5.91 15.97
C LYS A 108 17.47 -4.65 15.66
N PRO A 109 17.06 -3.51 16.21
CA PRO A 109 17.83 -2.28 16.05
C PRO A 109 19.18 -2.36 16.75
N PRO A 110 20.21 -1.61 16.28
CA PRO A 110 21.54 -1.63 16.87
C PRO A 110 21.58 -1.28 18.36
N ASN A 111 20.70 -0.37 18.81
CA ASN A 111 20.72 0.23 20.14
C ASN A 111 19.51 -0.16 21.02
N ALA A 112 18.75 -1.21 20.65
CA ALA A 112 17.64 -1.70 21.45
C ALA A 112 17.42 -3.21 21.29
N LYS A 113 16.59 -3.80 22.16
CA LYS A 113 16.37 -5.25 22.18
C LYS A 113 15.46 -5.74 21.06
N ARG A 114 14.55 -4.90 20.58
CA ARG A 114 13.56 -5.21 19.55
C ARG A 114 13.01 -3.93 18.94
N PHE A 115 12.45 -4.01 17.77
CA PHE A 115 11.61 -2.95 17.23
C PHE A 115 10.27 -2.90 17.97
N SER A 116 9.79 -1.71 18.27
CA SER A 116 8.48 -1.44 18.88
C SER A 116 7.69 -0.40 18.09
N ARG A 117 8.33 0.24 17.12
CA ARG A 117 7.77 1.27 16.27
C ARG A 117 8.06 0.98 14.81
N LEU A 118 7.14 1.39 13.94
CA LEU A 118 7.28 1.37 12.49
C LEU A 118 7.06 2.78 11.96
N LEU A 119 8.00 3.32 11.21
CA LEU A 119 7.85 4.58 10.47
C LEU A 119 7.86 4.27 8.99
N LEU A 120 6.74 4.54 8.32
CA LEU A 120 6.60 4.39 6.88
C LEU A 120 6.71 5.76 6.21
N ILE A 121 7.62 5.85 5.21
CA ILE A 121 7.85 7.05 4.41
C ILE A 121 7.49 6.72 2.97
N GLY A 122 6.49 7.41 2.42
CA GLY A 122 6.00 7.19 1.06
C GLY A 122 4.87 8.16 0.75
N ILE A 123 4.54 8.36 -0.52
CA ILE A 123 3.45 9.26 -0.93
C ILE A 123 2.49 8.54 -1.88
N GLY A 124 1.24 8.99 -1.94
CA GLY A 124 0.22 8.44 -2.80
C GLY A 124 0.03 6.93 -2.59
N GLY A 125 0.14 6.14 -3.63
CA GLY A 125 -0.02 4.68 -3.58
C GLY A 125 0.97 3.97 -2.63
N SER A 126 2.14 4.58 -2.36
CA SER A 126 3.11 4.02 -1.42
C SER A 126 2.73 4.22 0.06
N ALA A 127 1.79 5.11 0.36
CA ALA A 127 1.34 5.40 1.72
C ALA A 127 -0.13 4.99 1.97
N LEU A 128 -1.04 5.28 1.02
CA LEU A 128 -2.48 5.13 1.22
C LEU A 128 -2.92 3.67 1.46
N GLY A 129 -2.33 2.72 0.73
CA GLY A 129 -2.60 1.29 0.94
C GLY A 129 -2.21 0.83 2.35
N PRO A 130 -0.96 1.04 2.79
CA PRO A 130 -0.54 0.76 4.16
C PRO A 130 -1.37 1.47 5.24
N GLN A 131 -1.75 2.74 5.03
CA GLN A 131 -2.62 3.49 5.96
C GLN A 131 -4.01 2.86 6.05
N LEU A 132 -4.60 2.48 4.91
CA LEU A 132 -5.89 1.79 4.88
C LEU A 132 -5.84 0.49 5.70
N LEU A 133 -4.82 -0.34 5.47
CA LEU A 133 -4.66 -1.61 6.19
C LEU A 133 -4.43 -1.37 7.69
N TYR A 134 -3.59 -0.40 8.04
CA TYR A 134 -3.35 -0.05 9.43
C TYR A 134 -4.63 0.41 10.12
N GLN A 135 -5.38 1.34 9.53
CA GLN A 135 -6.62 1.84 10.11
C GLN A 135 -7.71 0.78 10.20
N ALA A 136 -7.82 -0.09 9.19
CA ALA A 136 -8.82 -1.15 9.17
C ALA A 136 -8.55 -2.25 10.21
N LEU A 137 -7.28 -2.57 10.47
CA LEU A 137 -6.88 -3.69 11.31
C LEU A 137 -6.48 -3.28 12.73
N GLU A 138 -5.85 -2.10 12.89
CA GLU A 138 -5.29 -1.61 14.16
C GLU A 138 -6.13 -0.49 14.77
N GLY A 139 -6.93 0.23 13.96
CA GLY A 139 -7.67 1.42 14.36
C GLY A 139 -8.90 1.18 15.23
N ILE A 140 -9.12 -0.03 15.75
CA ILE A 140 -10.21 -0.33 16.67
C ILE A 140 -9.77 0.08 18.09
N PRO A 141 -10.34 1.15 18.69
CA PRO A 141 -9.88 1.73 19.95
C PRO A 141 -9.93 0.79 21.17
N GLU A 142 -10.69 -0.31 21.09
CA GLU A 142 -10.93 -1.24 22.18
C GLU A 142 -9.87 -2.33 22.33
N LYS A 143 -8.91 -2.42 21.40
CA LYS A 143 -7.80 -3.37 21.51
C LYS A 143 -6.64 -2.73 22.27
N GLU A 144 -6.40 -3.19 23.48
CA GLU A 144 -5.28 -2.78 24.36
C GLU A 144 -3.88 -3.06 23.76
N LYS A 145 -3.77 -3.82 22.66
CA LYS A 145 -2.51 -4.11 21.98
C LYS A 145 -2.69 -4.05 20.46
N SER A 146 -1.74 -3.38 19.79
CA SER A 146 -1.57 -3.46 18.35
C SER A 146 -1.48 -4.92 17.88
N LEU A 147 -2.18 -5.27 16.79
CA LEU A 147 -2.13 -6.60 16.19
C LEU A 147 -0.71 -6.96 15.72
N SER A 148 0.02 -5.97 15.19
CA SER A 148 1.40 -6.14 14.74
C SER A 148 2.42 -6.09 15.88
N GLY A 149 2.06 -5.54 17.04
CA GLY A 149 2.98 -5.24 18.14
C GLY A 149 3.91 -4.07 17.85
N LEU A 150 3.75 -3.35 16.72
CA LEU A 150 4.48 -2.16 16.33
C LEU A 150 3.54 -0.97 16.19
N GLU A 151 3.77 0.10 16.94
CA GLU A 151 3.04 1.35 16.76
C GLU A 151 3.51 2.02 15.46
N THR A 152 2.59 2.27 14.52
CA THR A 152 2.92 2.71 13.17
C THR A 152 2.70 4.21 12.99
N PHE A 153 3.68 4.85 12.35
CA PHE A 153 3.69 6.26 11.99
C PHE A 153 3.89 6.41 10.48
N PHE A 154 3.35 7.50 9.90
CA PHE A 154 3.42 7.75 8.47
C PHE A 154 3.97 9.15 8.19
N ILE A 155 4.96 9.24 7.30
CA ILE A 155 5.39 10.46 6.63
C ILE A 155 4.96 10.30 5.16
N ASP A 156 3.83 10.90 4.81
CA ASP A 156 3.18 10.84 3.50
C ASP A 156 3.08 12.21 2.83
N ASN A 157 3.77 13.18 3.38
CA ASN A 157 3.73 14.57 2.97
C ASN A 157 5.05 15.27 3.31
N THR A 158 5.33 16.40 2.63
CA THR A 158 6.49 17.26 2.89
C THR A 158 6.23 18.37 3.92
N ASP A 159 5.13 18.28 4.69
CA ASP A 159 4.81 19.25 5.75
C ASP A 159 5.85 19.18 6.89
N PRO A 160 6.70 20.21 7.09
CA PRO A 160 7.72 20.18 8.12
C PRO A 160 7.13 20.10 9.55
N GLN A 161 5.96 20.70 9.78
CA GLN A 161 5.31 20.66 11.09
C GLN A 161 4.73 19.27 11.37
N GLY A 162 4.19 18.59 10.35
CA GLY A 162 3.74 17.21 10.42
C GLY A 162 4.88 16.28 10.79
N MET A 163 6.00 16.35 10.07
CA MET A 163 7.20 15.58 10.36
C MET A 163 7.75 15.85 11.75
N ALA A 164 7.84 17.13 12.17
CA ALA A 164 8.29 17.50 13.51
C ALA A 164 7.40 16.92 14.62
N ARG A 165 6.08 16.87 14.42
CA ARG A 165 5.15 16.22 15.37
C ARG A 165 5.40 14.72 15.47
N ILE A 166 5.69 14.04 14.35
CA ILE A 166 6.01 12.60 14.32
C ILE A 166 7.31 12.35 15.08
N TYR A 167 8.38 13.10 14.80
CA TYR A 167 9.65 12.92 15.51
C TYR A 167 9.54 13.23 17.01
N LYS A 168 8.72 14.22 17.39
CA LYS A 168 8.42 14.49 18.79
C LYS A 168 7.69 13.33 19.47
N LYS A 169 6.73 12.68 18.77
CA LYS A 169 6.02 11.51 19.29
C LYS A 169 6.95 10.30 19.44
N LEU A 170 7.79 10.06 18.43
CA LEU A 170 8.78 8.99 18.48
C LEU A 170 9.79 9.19 19.61
N GLY A 171 10.23 10.44 19.84
CA GLY A 171 11.11 10.76 20.96
C GLY A 171 12.28 9.79 21.09
N ASP A 172 12.44 9.20 22.28
CA ASP A 172 13.51 8.22 22.55
C ASP A 172 13.23 6.84 21.96
N SER A 173 11.98 6.55 21.54
CA SER A 173 11.64 5.33 20.82
C SER A 173 12.17 5.29 19.38
N LEU A 174 12.77 6.40 18.88
CA LEU A 174 13.43 6.41 17.58
C LEU A 174 14.52 5.31 17.47
N LYS A 175 15.19 4.98 18.56
CA LYS A 175 16.16 3.86 18.64
C LYS A 175 15.53 2.48 18.46
N GLU A 176 14.20 2.36 18.57
CA GLU A 176 13.41 1.14 18.45
C GLU A 176 12.51 1.16 17.21
N THR A 177 12.75 2.12 16.29
CA THR A 177 11.90 2.36 15.12
C THR A 177 12.50 1.67 13.91
N LEU A 178 11.72 0.78 13.26
CA LEU A 178 11.98 0.30 11.91
C LEU A 178 11.46 1.34 10.92
N VAL A 179 12.28 1.73 9.95
CA VAL A 179 11.90 2.71 8.92
C VAL A 179 11.71 2.00 7.58
N LEU A 180 10.54 2.11 6.98
CA LEU A 180 10.28 1.66 5.61
C LEU A 180 10.24 2.88 4.69
N VAL A 181 11.13 2.94 3.70
CA VAL A 181 11.15 3.97 2.67
C VAL A 181 10.61 3.37 1.38
N ILE A 182 9.42 3.81 0.96
CA ILE A 182 8.68 3.19 -0.14
C ILE A 182 8.60 4.13 -1.33
N SER A 183 9.25 3.78 -2.44
CA SER A 183 9.18 4.50 -3.71
C SER A 183 9.36 3.55 -4.89
N LYS A 184 8.36 3.45 -5.78
CA LYS A 184 8.45 2.62 -6.99
C LYS A 184 9.67 2.96 -7.85
N SER A 185 9.87 4.25 -8.14
CA SER A 185 10.97 4.73 -8.98
C SER A 185 12.28 4.96 -8.24
N GLY A 186 12.24 5.07 -6.88
CA GLY A 186 13.36 5.54 -6.08
C GLY A 186 13.63 7.05 -6.17
N GLY A 187 13.08 7.73 -7.19
CA GLY A 187 13.31 9.16 -7.47
C GLY A 187 12.21 10.10 -6.97
N THR A 188 11.23 9.65 -6.18
CA THR A 188 10.13 10.50 -5.69
C THR A 188 10.68 11.52 -4.68
N VAL A 189 10.61 12.80 -5.03
CA VAL A 189 11.23 13.90 -4.27
C VAL A 189 10.69 13.97 -2.84
N GLU A 190 9.39 13.83 -2.65
CA GLU A 190 8.74 13.88 -1.34
C GLU A 190 9.21 12.73 -0.44
N THR A 191 9.30 11.52 -0.98
CA THR A 191 9.80 10.35 -0.25
C THR A 191 11.27 10.51 0.11
N ARG A 192 12.08 11.02 -0.83
CA ARG A 192 13.49 11.33 -0.59
C ARG A 192 13.67 12.38 0.51
N ASN A 193 12.90 13.46 0.46
CA ASN A 193 12.94 14.49 1.50
C ASN A 193 12.55 13.93 2.87
N GLY A 194 11.47 13.15 2.96
CA GLY A 194 11.07 12.48 4.20
C GLY A 194 12.17 11.54 4.75
N MET A 195 12.84 10.80 3.88
CA MET A 195 13.98 9.95 4.25
C MET A 195 15.16 10.77 4.77
N LEU A 196 15.55 11.85 4.09
CA LEU A 196 16.66 12.70 4.49
C LEU A 196 16.41 13.37 5.85
N GLU A 197 15.21 13.87 6.08
CA GLU A 197 14.81 14.46 7.36
C GLU A 197 14.78 13.41 8.47
N THR A 198 14.33 12.20 8.19
CA THR A 198 14.38 11.08 9.13
C THR A 198 15.84 10.71 9.46
N ARG A 199 16.71 10.62 8.45
CA ARG A 199 18.15 10.40 8.66
C ARG A 199 18.78 11.49 9.54
N ASN A 200 18.42 12.75 9.33
CA ASN A 200 18.86 13.87 10.17
C ASN A 200 18.37 13.72 11.63
N ALA A 201 17.11 13.29 11.82
CA ALA A 201 16.58 13.03 13.17
C ALA A 201 17.34 11.89 13.87
N PHE A 202 17.69 10.81 13.16
CA PHE A 202 18.55 9.74 13.69
C PHE A 202 19.93 10.24 14.04
N LYS A 203 20.57 11.01 13.14
CA LYS A 203 21.89 11.59 13.36
C LYS A 203 21.92 12.51 14.59
N SER A 204 20.89 13.31 14.81
CA SER A 204 20.79 14.20 15.98
C SER A 204 20.78 13.46 17.32
N LYS A 205 20.40 12.18 17.31
CA LYS A 205 20.38 11.27 18.47
C LYS A 205 21.52 10.25 18.48
N ASN A 206 22.51 10.40 17.58
CA ASN A 206 23.63 9.46 17.41
C ASN A 206 23.17 8.01 17.11
N LEU A 207 22.07 7.86 16.35
CA LEU A 207 21.54 6.57 15.93
C LEU A 207 21.97 6.23 14.50
N ASN A 208 22.14 4.93 14.22
CA ASN A 208 22.47 4.43 12.90
C ASN A 208 21.18 4.24 12.07
N PHE A 209 20.91 5.18 11.15
CA PHE A 209 19.74 5.11 10.27
C PHE A 209 19.77 3.86 9.37
N ALA A 210 20.88 3.56 8.70
CA ALA A 210 21.01 2.42 7.79
C ALA A 210 20.75 1.07 8.50
N GLY A 211 21.11 0.96 9.77
CA GLY A 211 20.85 -0.24 10.57
C GLY A 211 19.38 -0.43 11.00
N GLN A 212 18.52 0.53 10.68
CA GLN A 212 17.09 0.51 11.05
C GLN A 212 16.18 0.81 9.85
N ALA A 213 16.72 0.97 8.64
CA ALA A 213 15.96 1.34 7.45
C ALA A 213 15.91 0.20 6.42
N VAL A 214 14.78 0.10 5.74
CA VAL A 214 14.52 -0.83 4.63
C VAL A 214 13.94 -0.05 3.47
N ALA A 215 14.53 -0.21 2.27
CA ALA A 215 14.00 0.33 1.04
C ALA A 215 13.00 -0.65 0.40
N VAL A 216 11.86 -0.14 -0.04
CA VAL A 216 10.87 -0.87 -0.84
C VAL A 216 10.76 -0.16 -2.19
N THR A 217 11.31 -0.79 -3.23
CA THR A 217 11.39 -0.18 -4.57
C THR A 217 11.33 -1.26 -5.66
N CYS A 218 10.95 -0.85 -6.89
CA CYS A 218 11.00 -1.71 -8.08
C CYS A 218 12.29 -1.54 -8.89
N LEU A 219 13.04 -0.44 -8.70
CA LEU A 219 14.16 -0.05 -9.53
C LEU A 219 15.42 0.10 -8.66
N LEU A 220 16.03 -1.02 -8.27
CA LEU A 220 17.21 -1.05 -7.41
C LEU A 220 18.43 -0.27 -7.99
N TYR A 221 18.52 -0.19 -9.33
CA TYR A 221 19.67 0.43 -10.00
C TYR A 221 19.51 1.92 -10.33
N THR A 222 18.37 2.50 -10.04
CA THR A 222 18.07 3.92 -10.37
C THR A 222 17.70 4.76 -9.15
N SER A 223 17.75 4.17 -7.95
CA SER A 223 17.31 4.88 -6.76
C SER A 223 18.51 5.48 -6.02
N ASP A 224 18.65 6.80 -6.07
CA ASP A 224 19.51 7.57 -5.15
C ASP A 224 19.27 7.17 -3.68
N ALA A 225 18.05 6.71 -3.35
CA ALA A 225 17.69 6.24 -2.04
C ALA A 225 18.34 4.89 -1.67
N ALA A 226 18.61 3.99 -2.63
CA ALA A 226 19.30 2.74 -2.38
C ALA A 226 20.80 2.98 -2.15
N ASP A 227 21.40 3.87 -2.94
CA ASP A 227 22.82 4.23 -2.82
C ASP A 227 23.08 4.99 -1.50
N GLU A 228 22.15 5.85 -1.07
CA GLU A 228 22.23 6.56 0.21
C GLU A 228 21.94 5.68 1.44
N LEU A 229 21.25 4.55 1.28
CA LEU A 229 21.05 3.56 2.35
C LEU A 229 22.23 2.61 2.52
N LEU A 230 23.00 2.36 1.44
CA LEU A 230 24.14 1.46 1.42
C LEU A 230 25.48 2.15 1.71
N GLY A 231 25.52 3.47 1.70
CA GLY A 231 26.67 4.32 2.05
C GLY A 231 26.65 4.75 3.51
#